data_92352fa5f18963ad555e9ac0fc4c5539
#
_entry.id   92352fa5f18963ad555e9ac0fc4c5539
#
_cell.length_a   1.000
_cell.length_b   1.000
_cell.length_c   1.000
_cell.angle_alpha   90.00
_cell.angle_beta   90.00
_cell.angle_gamma   90.00
#
_symmetry.space_group_name_H-M   'P 1'
#
loop_
_entity.id
_entity.type
_entity.pdbx_description
1 polymer ?
#
loop_
_entity_poly.entity_id
_entity_poly.type
_entity_poly.pdbx_seq_one_letter_code
_entity_poly.pdbx_strand_id
1 'polypeptide(L)'
;MTILRAIACLSMMLAVPFTHAADVAAGKAKAQSCAMCHGEMGLSQMPNTPNLAGQPAGYLAEQLKNFRSGKRSNEVMGVIAKPLTDAEIDSLAAWYASIPIEVKTR
;
A
#
# COMPACT_ATOMS: atom_id res chain seq x y z
N MET A 1 -27.23 60.55 11.86
CA MET A 1 -27.63 59.14 12.01
C MET A 1 -26.77 58.32 11.08
N THR A 2 -25.71 57.74 11.60
CA THR A 2 -24.72 56.95 10.83
C THR A 2 -25.02 55.47 11.02
N ILE A 3 -25.45 54.82 9.94
CA ILE A 3 -25.78 53.38 9.97
C ILE A 3 -24.48 52.63 9.71
N LEU A 4 -23.97 51.98 10.76
CA LEU A 4 -22.81 51.07 10.69
C LEU A 4 -23.23 49.76 10.09
N ARG A 5 -22.84 49.50 8.85
CA ARG A 5 -23.04 48.18 8.21
C ARG A 5 -21.92 47.23 8.66
N ALA A 6 -22.26 46.30 9.53
CA ALA A 6 -21.39 45.20 9.88
C ALA A 6 -21.36 44.18 8.74
N ILE A 7 -20.22 44.06 8.06
CA ILE A 7 -19.96 43.00 7.07
C ILE A 7 -19.49 41.79 7.83
N ALA A 8 -20.34 40.78 7.98
CA ALA A 8 -19.96 39.48 8.52
C ALA A 8 -19.22 38.70 7.43
N CYS A 9 -17.89 38.61 7.54
CA CYS A 9 -17.09 37.72 6.73
C CYS A 9 -17.31 36.27 7.21
N LEU A 10 -18.13 35.53 6.48
CA LEU A 10 -18.32 34.10 6.66
C LEU A 10 -17.11 33.36 6.07
N SER A 11 -16.15 33.03 6.91
CA SER A 11 -14.98 32.21 6.53
C SER A 11 -15.44 30.77 6.29
N MET A 12 -15.61 30.41 5.03
CA MET A 12 -15.90 29.06 4.60
C MET A 12 -14.62 28.23 4.69
N MET A 13 -14.44 27.46 5.79
CA MET A 13 -13.36 26.47 5.91
C MET A 13 -13.62 25.35 4.92
N LEU A 14 -12.90 25.36 3.80
CA LEU A 14 -12.81 24.22 2.88
C LEU A 14 -12.06 23.08 3.59
N ALA A 15 -12.82 22.08 4.01
CA ALA A 15 -12.23 20.81 4.47
C ALA A 15 -11.57 20.13 3.26
N VAL A 16 -10.24 20.18 3.19
CA VAL A 16 -9.46 19.44 2.20
C VAL A 16 -9.50 17.96 2.62
N PRO A 17 -10.03 17.05 1.78
CA PRO A 17 -9.99 15.64 2.10
C PRO A 17 -8.52 15.20 2.14
N PHE A 18 -8.07 14.66 3.28
CA PHE A 18 -6.79 13.97 3.39
C PHE A 18 -6.86 12.68 2.57
N THR A 19 -6.45 12.73 1.31
CA THR A 19 -6.16 11.51 0.55
C THR A 19 -4.85 10.95 1.08
N HIS A 20 -4.89 9.77 1.70
CA HIS A 20 -3.68 9.04 2.08
C HIS A 20 -2.99 8.58 0.81
N ALA A 21 -1.93 9.29 0.41
CA ALA A 21 -1.01 8.80 -0.61
C ALA A 21 -0.27 7.57 -0.05
N ALA A 22 -0.12 6.52 -0.88
CA ALA A 22 0.67 5.37 -0.52
C ALA A 22 2.12 5.78 -0.22
N ASP A 23 2.64 5.36 0.92
CA ASP A 23 3.99 5.72 1.40
C ASP A 23 4.96 4.57 1.11
N VAL A 24 5.83 4.76 0.12
CA VAL A 24 6.84 3.79 -0.28
C VAL A 24 7.81 3.48 0.87
N ALA A 25 8.23 4.48 1.64
CA ALA A 25 9.14 4.29 2.76
C ALA A 25 8.49 3.50 3.90
N ALA A 26 7.23 3.77 4.22
CA ALA A 26 6.46 2.99 5.18
C ALA A 26 6.25 1.56 4.69
N GLY A 27 6.01 1.38 3.39
CA GLY A 27 5.91 0.06 2.76
C GLY A 27 7.20 -0.73 2.87
N LYS A 28 8.35 -0.11 2.61
CA LYS A 28 9.66 -0.74 2.80
C LYS A 28 9.89 -1.21 4.23
N ALA A 29 9.55 -0.39 5.21
CA ALA A 29 9.68 -0.76 6.62
C ALA A 29 8.75 -1.93 6.97
N LYS A 30 7.49 -1.89 6.53
CA LYS A 30 6.51 -2.95 6.75
C LYS A 30 6.90 -4.27 6.07
N ALA A 31 7.52 -4.19 4.91
CA ALA A 31 7.95 -5.35 4.10
C ALA A 31 9.03 -6.21 4.79
N GLN A 32 9.64 -5.76 5.86
CA GLN A 32 10.59 -6.57 6.64
C GLN A 32 9.98 -7.90 7.08
N SER A 33 8.72 -7.91 7.45
CA SER A 33 8.00 -9.13 7.83
C SER A 33 7.68 -10.06 6.63
N CYS A 34 7.75 -9.56 5.41
CA CYS A 34 7.49 -10.31 4.18
C CYS A 34 8.78 -10.90 3.60
N ALA A 35 9.92 -10.30 3.91
CA ALA A 35 11.21 -10.59 3.31
C ALA A 35 11.68 -12.03 3.55
N MET A 36 11.34 -12.65 4.68
CA MET A 36 11.71 -14.00 5.00
C MET A 36 11.30 -15.01 3.93
N CYS A 37 10.13 -14.82 3.35
CA CYS A 37 9.59 -15.70 2.31
C CYS A 37 9.73 -15.13 0.90
N HIS A 38 9.48 -13.84 0.74
CA HIS A 38 9.45 -13.18 -0.57
C HIS A 38 10.78 -12.55 -1.00
N GLY A 39 11.80 -12.63 -0.16
CA GLY A 39 13.10 -11.99 -0.40
C GLY A 39 13.12 -10.53 0.02
N GLU A 40 14.31 -10.05 0.36
CA GLU A 40 14.50 -8.69 0.89
C GLU A 40 14.12 -7.59 -0.14
N MET A 41 14.38 -7.89 -1.42
CA MET A 41 14.01 -7.02 -2.55
C MET A 41 12.82 -7.56 -3.35
N GLY A 42 12.00 -8.41 -2.74
CA GLY A 42 10.85 -8.99 -3.42
C GLY A 42 11.18 -10.02 -4.49
N LEU A 43 12.39 -10.58 -4.47
CA LEU A 43 12.80 -11.72 -5.27
C LEU A 43 12.95 -12.94 -4.37
N SER A 44 12.00 -13.84 -4.46
CA SER A 44 11.95 -15.03 -3.63
C SER A 44 13.02 -16.05 -4.01
N GLN A 45 13.62 -16.66 -3.01
CA GLN A 45 14.48 -17.85 -3.18
C GLN A 45 13.81 -19.10 -2.64
N MET A 46 12.59 -18.99 -2.14
CA MET A 46 11.81 -20.11 -1.64
C MET A 46 10.96 -20.74 -2.75
N PRO A 47 10.92 -22.06 -2.84
CA PRO A 47 10.01 -22.74 -3.78
C PRO A 47 8.54 -22.36 -3.52
N ASN A 48 7.78 -22.19 -4.59
CA ASN A 48 6.34 -21.88 -4.54
C ASN A 48 5.97 -20.54 -3.87
N THR A 49 6.95 -19.69 -3.63
CA THR A 49 6.72 -18.34 -3.12
C THR A 49 6.99 -17.32 -4.23
N PRO A 50 6.02 -16.50 -4.61
CA PRO A 50 6.17 -15.62 -5.77
C PRO A 50 7.09 -14.45 -5.51
N ASN A 51 7.71 -13.95 -6.57
CA ASN A 51 8.37 -12.65 -6.59
C ASN A 51 7.31 -11.54 -6.51
N LEU A 52 7.62 -10.49 -5.77
CA LEU A 52 6.76 -9.32 -5.61
C LEU A 52 7.35 -8.07 -6.31
N ALA A 53 8.66 -8.05 -6.52
CA ALA A 53 9.36 -6.93 -7.13
C ALA A 53 8.78 -6.58 -8.50
N GLY A 54 8.51 -5.29 -8.72
CA GLY A 54 8.08 -4.77 -10.01
C GLY A 54 6.65 -5.14 -10.44
N GLN A 55 5.89 -5.80 -9.57
CA GLN A 55 4.48 -6.08 -9.86
C GLN A 55 3.64 -4.80 -9.75
N PRO A 56 2.56 -4.67 -10.54
CA PRO A 56 1.68 -3.49 -10.44
C PRO A 56 1.12 -3.30 -9.05
N ALA A 57 1.16 -2.08 -8.53
CA ALA A 57 0.68 -1.78 -7.18
C ALA A 57 -0.79 -2.14 -6.98
N GLY A 58 -1.64 -1.86 -7.96
CA GLY A 58 -3.06 -2.22 -7.91
C GLY A 58 -3.28 -3.72 -7.78
N TYR A 59 -2.51 -4.52 -8.50
CA TYR A 59 -2.57 -5.98 -8.40
C TYR A 59 -2.13 -6.48 -7.01
N LEU A 60 -1.01 -5.98 -6.51
CA LEU A 60 -0.51 -6.37 -5.19
C LEU A 60 -1.49 -6.01 -4.08
N ALA A 61 -2.06 -4.81 -4.13
CA ALA A 61 -3.05 -4.37 -3.15
C ALA A 61 -4.31 -5.24 -3.18
N GLU A 62 -4.81 -5.54 -4.37
CA GLU A 62 -5.96 -6.43 -4.55
C GLU A 62 -5.69 -7.82 -3.98
N GLN A 63 -4.52 -8.41 -4.27
CA GLN A 63 -4.18 -9.74 -3.77
C GLN A 63 -4.07 -9.78 -2.25
N LEU A 64 -3.45 -8.78 -1.63
CA LEU A 64 -3.38 -8.69 -0.17
C LEU A 64 -4.79 -8.58 0.46
N LYS A 65 -5.67 -7.78 -0.13
CA LYS A 65 -7.08 -7.69 0.31
C LYS A 65 -7.82 -9.01 0.14
N ASN A 66 -7.56 -9.72 -0.95
CA ASN A 66 -8.16 -11.03 -1.22
C ASN A 66 -7.70 -12.09 -0.21
N PHE A 67 -6.43 -12.12 0.15
CA PHE A 67 -5.93 -13.00 1.21
C PHE A 67 -6.52 -12.61 2.57
N ARG A 68 -6.60 -11.32 2.88
CA ARG A 68 -7.17 -10.83 4.13
C ARG A 68 -8.63 -11.21 4.30
N SER A 69 -9.42 -11.12 3.25
CA SER A 69 -10.86 -11.45 3.27
C SER A 69 -11.17 -12.95 3.13
N GLY A 70 -10.19 -13.75 2.72
CA GLY A 70 -10.39 -15.15 2.38
C GLY A 70 -10.90 -15.41 0.95
N LYS A 71 -11.09 -14.36 0.15
CA LYS A 71 -11.47 -14.51 -1.27
C LYS A 71 -10.42 -15.27 -2.07
N ARG A 72 -9.13 -15.09 -1.73
CA ARG A 72 -8.03 -15.93 -2.19
C ARG A 72 -7.51 -16.75 -1.03
N SER A 73 -7.57 -18.07 -1.15
CA SER A 73 -7.22 -18.99 -0.08
C SER A 73 -5.72 -19.33 -0.12
N ASN A 74 -5.04 -19.12 1.00
CA ASN A 74 -3.71 -19.61 1.29
C ASN A 74 -3.50 -19.60 2.79
N GLU A 75 -3.04 -20.70 3.36
CA GLU A 75 -2.89 -20.83 4.81
C GLU A 75 -1.93 -19.79 5.41
N VAL A 76 -0.79 -19.58 4.78
CA VAL A 76 0.22 -18.64 5.27
C VAL A 76 -0.19 -17.19 4.99
N MET A 77 -0.50 -16.87 3.74
CA MET A 77 -0.84 -15.50 3.38
C MET A 77 -2.15 -15.03 4.00
N GLY A 78 -3.09 -15.93 4.26
CA GLY A 78 -4.32 -15.60 4.99
C GLY A 78 -4.04 -15.12 6.41
N VAL A 79 -3.09 -15.72 7.10
CA VAL A 79 -2.66 -15.30 8.44
C VAL A 79 -1.86 -14.00 8.38
N ILE A 80 -0.95 -13.87 7.45
CA ILE A 80 -0.07 -12.69 7.29
C ILE A 80 -0.87 -11.44 6.92
N ALA A 81 -1.81 -11.56 5.98
CA ALA A 81 -2.59 -10.43 5.49
C ALA A 81 -3.69 -9.97 6.45
N LYS A 82 -4.17 -10.85 7.31
CA LYS A 82 -5.33 -10.57 8.17
C LYS A 82 -5.22 -9.31 9.02
N PRO A 83 -4.09 -9.02 9.70
CA PRO A 83 -3.95 -7.83 10.52
C PRO A 83 -3.63 -6.55 9.74
N LEU A 84 -3.40 -6.63 8.42
CA LEU A 84 -3.00 -5.47 7.63
C LEU A 84 -4.14 -4.47 7.46
N THR A 85 -3.87 -3.20 7.70
CA THR A 85 -4.77 -2.10 7.36
C THR A 85 -4.75 -1.80 5.87
N ASP A 86 -5.75 -1.10 5.35
CA ASP A 86 -5.75 -0.66 3.96
C ASP A 86 -4.54 0.23 3.64
N ALA A 87 -4.18 1.13 4.55
CA ALA A 87 -3.00 1.99 4.39
C ALA A 87 -1.69 1.18 4.32
N GLU A 88 -1.54 0.15 5.16
CA GLU A 88 -0.38 -0.74 5.13
C GLU A 88 -0.33 -1.56 3.83
N ILE A 89 -1.46 -2.05 3.36
CA ILE A 89 -1.57 -2.75 2.08
C ILE A 89 -1.15 -1.85 0.93
N ASP A 90 -1.66 -0.61 0.88
CA ASP A 90 -1.32 0.33 -0.18
C ASP A 90 0.17 0.71 -0.15
N SER A 91 0.75 0.88 1.02
CA SER A 91 2.18 1.18 1.19
C SER A 91 3.07 0.00 0.81
N LEU A 92 2.73 -1.22 1.20
CA LEU A 92 3.43 -2.44 0.76
C LEU A 92 3.38 -2.60 -0.76
N ALA A 93 2.21 -2.41 -1.35
CA ALA A 93 2.03 -2.49 -2.80
C ALA A 93 2.89 -1.45 -3.53
N ALA A 94 2.91 -0.21 -3.03
CA ALA A 94 3.73 0.86 -3.58
C ALA A 94 5.23 0.55 -3.48
N TRP A 95 5.70 0.00 -2.36
CA TRP A 95 7.09 -0.40 -2.19
C TRP A 95 7.51 -1.44 -3.22
N TYR A 96 6.83 -2.58 -3.29
CA TYR A 96 7.20 -3.64 -4.21
C TYR A 96 7.08 -3.23 -5.67
N ALA A 97 6.05 -2.46 -6.02
CA ALA A 97 5.90 -1.91 -7.38
C ALA A 97 7.03 -0.95 -7.77
N SER A 98 7.63 -0.27 -6.81
CA SER A 98 8.74 0.68 -7.04
C SER A 98 10.08 0.01 -7.32
N ILE A 99 10.22 -1.28 -7.01
CA ILE A 99 11.48 -2.00 -7.20
C ILE A 99 11.67 -2.30 -8.69
N PRO A 100 12.74 -1.76 -9.31
CA PRO A 100 12.99 -2.00 -10.72
C PRO A 100 13.39 -3.46 -10.97
N ILE A 101 12.87 -4.02 -12.05
CA ILE A 101 13.26 -5.34 -12.55
C ILE A 101 13.78 -5.23 -13.96
N GLU A 102 14.75 -6.04 -14.32
CA GLU A 102 15.32 -6.09 -15.65
C GLU A 102 15.21 -7.52 -16.21
N VAL A 103 14.83 -7.60 -17.46
CA VAL A 103 14.84 -8.86 -18.20
C VAL A 103 16.18 -8.99 -18.91
N LYS A 104 16.99 -9.95 -18.51
CA LYS A 104 18.22 -10.27 -19.24
C LYS A 104 17.91 -11.16 -20.42
N THR A 105 18.09 -10.62 -21.63
CA THR A 105 18.09 -11.44 -22.85
C THR A 105 19.40 -12.21 -22.94
N ARG A 106 19.32 -13.49 -23.25
CA ARG A 106 20.49 -14.35 -23.50
C ARG A 106 21.06 -14.08 -24.89
#